data_f6a953db143a4095ad2e2339c97c67e6
#
_entry.id   f6a953db143a4095ad2e2339c97c67e6
#
_cell.length_a   1.000
_cell.length_b   1.000
_cell.length_c   1.000
_cell.angle_alpha   90.00
_cell.angle_beta   90.00
_cell.angle_gamma   90.00
#
_symmetry.space_group_name_H-M   'P 1'
#
loop_
_entity.id
_entity.type
_entity.pdbx_description
1 polymer ?
#
loop_
_entity_poly.entity_id
_entity_poly.type
_entity_poly.pdbx_seq_one_letter_code
_entity_poly.pdbx_strand_id
1 'polypeptide(L)'
;MTAPTYPLTIPTSPAYSTSRWALQRRTSMSQSPFTGNQQVAEFDFALWTTELNLPPMRRATASAWQAFLLQLHGKRGTFLLGDPDAKNPRGAVNATVTLASTASIDDYQIDLNSATQLSTSDIVKAGDYI
;
A
#
# COMPACT_ATOMS: atom_id res chain seq x y z
N MET A 1 -8.46 31.92 -6.68
CA MET A 1 -8.55 30.51 -6.30
C MET A 1 -7.16 30.05 -5.94
N THR A 2 -6.96 29.59 -4.71
CA THR A 2 -5.68 29.02 -4.26
C THR A 2 -5.55 27.63 -4.89
N ALA A 3 -4.35 27.31 -5.40
CA ALA A 3 -4.07 25.98 -5.91
C ALA A 3 -4.15 24.94 -4.77
N PRO A 4 -4.66 23.73 -5.01
CA PRO A 4 -4.70 22.69 -3.99
C PRO A 4 -3.29 22.28 -3.59
N THR A 5 -3.05 22.12 -2.28
CA THR A 5 -1.78 21.61 -1.75
C THR A 5 -1.89 20.09 -1.61
N TYR A 6 -0.94 19.37 -2.20
CA TYR A 6 -0.90 17.91 -2.15
C TYR A 6 0.07 17.42 -1.05
N PRO A 7 -0.16 16.23 -0.45
CA PRO A 7 -1.30 15.32 -0.69
C PRO A 7 -2.61 15.84 -0.10
N LEU A 8 -3.73 15.55 -0.78
CA LEU A 8 -5.07 15.89 -0.30
C LEU A 8 -5.51 14.94 0.80
N THR A 9 -6.38 15.43 1.69
CA THR A 9 -7.04 14.60 2.68
C THR A 9 -8.28 13.94 2.07
N ILE A 10 -8.35 12.61 2.15
CA ILE A 10 -9.50 11.86 1.66
C ILE A 10 -10.70 12.04 2.58
N PRO A 11 -11.94 12.16 2.06
CA PRO A 11 -13.13 12.16 2.89
C PRO A 11 -13.30 10.83 3.63
N THR A 12 -13.58 10.87 4.93
CA THR A 12 -13.70 9.68 5.78
C THR A 12 -15.12 9.18 5.94
N SER A 13 -16.11 9.92 5.46
CA SER A 13 -17.54 9.58 5.55
C SER A 13 -18.16 9.57 4.16
N PRO A 14 -18.95 8.52 3.81
CA PRO A 14 -19.14 7.29 4.56
C PRO A 14 -17.90 6.39 4.50
N ALA A 15 -17.83 5.39 5.38
CA ALA A 15 -16.84 4.34 5.28
C ALA A 15 -17.03 3.52 3.98
N TYR A 16 -15.95 2.90 3.50
CA TYR A 16 -16.00 2.03 2.33
C TYR A 16 -16.88 0.80 2.60
N SER A 17 -17.64 0.39 1.62
CA SER A 17 -18.41 -0.86 1.69
C SER A 17 -17.52 -2.07 1.39
N THR A 18 -16.58 -1.91 0.48
CA THR A 18 -15.56 -2.91 0.17
C THR A 18 -14.25 -2.23 -0.20
N SER A 19 -13.14 -2.85 0.18
CA SER A 19 -11.80 -2.47 -0.24
C SER A 19 -11.10 -3.68 -0.85
N ARG A 20 -10.40 -3.49 -1.93
CA ARG A 20 -9.58 -4.52 -2.57
C ARG A 20 -8.22 -3.95 -2.86
N TRP A 21 -7.19 -4.62 -2.36
CA TRP A 21 -5.80 -4.24 -2.56
C TRP A 21 -5.08 -5.30 -3.37
N ALA A 22 -4.30 -4.91 -4.33
CA ALA A 22 -3.51 -5.81 -5.16
C ALA A 22 -2.17 -5.19 -5.49
N LEU A 23 -1.10 -5.98 -5.35
CA LEU A 23 0.22 -5.63 -5.82
C LEU A 23 0.37 -6.13 -7.25
N GLN A 24 0.55 -5.21 -8.19
CA GLN A 24 0.79 -5.53 -9.60
C GLN A 24 2.29 -5.56 -9.87
N ARG A 25 2.80 -6.72 -10.24
CA ARG A 25 4.15 -6.89 -10.78
C ARG A 25 4.09 -7.01 -12.29
N ARG A 26 5.10 -6.51 -12.98
CA ARG A 26 5.22 -6.68 -14.42
C ARG A 26 6.24 -7.77 -14.73
N THR A 27 5.76 -8.80 -15.40
CA THR A 27 6.58 -9.86 -15.98
C THR A 27 6.30 -9.95 -17.45
N SER A 28 7.31 -10.22 -18.27
CA SER A 28 7.17 -10.55 -19.68
C SER A 28 7.54 -12.02 -19.86
N MET A 29 6.68 -12.77 -20.51
CA MET A 29 6.91 -14.18 -20.79
C MET A 29 6.95 -14.39 -22.30
N SER A 30 8.02 -15.01 -22.77
CA SER A 30 8.16 -15.48 -24.15
C SER A 30 8.22 -17.00 -24.15
N GLN A 31 7.42 -17.64 -24.98
CA GLN A 31 7.39 -19.09 -25.10
C GLN A 31 7.66 -19.48 -26.54
N SER A 32 8.57 -20.44 -26.74
CA SER A 32 8.85 -21.01 -28.05
C SER A 32 7.68 -21.93 -28.48
N PRO A 33 7.05 -21.70 -29.65
CA PRO A 33 5.98 -22.53 -30.11
C PRO A 33 6.46 -23.92 -30.55
N PHE A 34 7.79 -24.11 -30.77
CA PHE A 34 8.35 -25.37 -31.23
C PHE A 34 8.83 -26.27 -30.12
N THR A 35 9.46 -25.70 -29.10
CA THR A 35 10.08 -26.45 -28.00
C THR A 35 9.32 -26.37 -26.67
N GLY A 36 8.37 -25.45 -26.58
CA GLY A 36 7.66 -25.17 -25.31
C GLY A 36 8.50 -24.49 -24.24
N ASN A 37 9.77 -24.20 -24.50
CA ASN A 37 10.63 -23.51 -23.55
C ASN A 37 10.12 -22.10 -23.28
N GLN A 38 10.10 -21.72 -22.00
CA GLN A 38 9.65 -20.44 -21.53
C GLN A 38 10.84 -19.62 -21.01
N GLN A 39 10.87 -18.35 -21.40
CA GLN A 39 11.76 -17.35 -20.85
C GLN A 39 10.92 -16.29 -20.17
N VAL A 40 11.16 -16.05 -18.89
CA VAL A 40 10.47 -15.05 -18.08
C VAL A 40 11.45 -13.94 -17.76
N ALA A 41 11.10 -12.72 -18.12
CA ALA A 41 11.79 -11.51 -17.70
C ALA A 41 10.92 -10.81 -16.64
N GLU A 42 11.45 -10.63 -15.44
CA GLU A 42 10.83 -9.85 -14.38
C GLU A 42 11.38 -8.43 -14.41
N PHE A 43 10.49 -7.45 -14.31
CA PHE A 43 10.87 -6.04 -14.21
C PHE A 43 10.75 -5.61 -12.74
N ASP A 44 11.73 -4.85 -12.25
CA ASP A 44 11.74 -4.27 -10.89
C ASP A 44 10.69 -3.18 -10.74
N PHE A 45 9.45 -3.54 -11.01
CA PHE A 45 8.32 -2.64 -10.94
C PHE A 45 7.17 -3.31 -10.19
N ALA A 46 6.84 -2.76 -9.03
CA ALA A 46 5.69 -3.17 -8.25
C ALA A 46 4.81 -1.94 -7.97
N LEU A 47 3.54 -2.01 -8.34
CA LEU A 47 2.57 -0.95 -8.11
C LEU A 47 1.38 -1.47 -7.29
N TRP A 48 1.11 -0.83 -6.18
CA TRP A 48 -0.12 -1.07 -5.44
C TRP A 48 -1.31 -0.47 -6.18
N THR A 49 -2.32 -1.27 -6.39
CA THR A 49 -3.61 -0.86 -6.95
C THR A 49 -4.70 -1.15 -5.93
N THR A 50 -5.56 -0.17 -5.70
CA THR A 50 -6.69 -0.35 -4.82
C THR A 50 -7.99 0.00 -5.52
N GLU A 51 -9.03 -0.75 -5.21
CA GLU A 51 -10.41 -0.51 -5.62
C GLU A 51 -11.26 -0.33 -4.36
N LEU A 52 -11.87 0.82 -4.24
CA LEU A 52 -12.69 1.20 -3.10
C LEU A 52 -14.13 1.44 -3.56
N ASN A 53 -15.07 0.73 -2.98
CA ASN A 53 -16.48 0.94 -3.25
C ASN A 53 -17.13 1.70 -2.10
N LEU A 54 -17.87 2.72 -2.46
CA LEU A 54 -18.65 3.53 -1.53
C LEU A 54 -20.09 3.04 -1.49
N PRO A 55 -20.72 3.02 -0.30
CA PRO A 55 -22.14 2.69 -0.20
C PRO A 55 -22.99 3.81 -0.81
N PRO A 56 -24.26 3.55 -1.13
CA PRO A 56 -25.21 4.59 -1.49
C PRO A 56 -25.25 5.68 -0.41
N MET A 57 -25.19 6.94 -0.84
CA MET A 57 -25.07 8.07 0.07
C MET A 57 -25.98 9.22 -0.33
N ARG A 58 -26.27 10.10 0.61
CA ARG A 58 -27.05 11.32 0.35
C ARG A 58 -26.21 12.29 -0.48
N ARG A 59 -26.89 13.14 -1.27
CA ARG A 59 -26.23 14.11 -2.16
C ARG A 59 -25.23 15.02 -1.45
N ALA A 60 -25.52 15.46 -0.23
CA ALA A 60 -24.61 16.31 0.53
C ALA A 60 -23.25 15.62 0.81
N THR A 61 -23.27 14.33 1.14
CA THR A 61 -22.06 13.53 1.36
C THR A 61 -21.35 13.23 0.04
N ALA A 62 -22.11 12.91 -1.01
CA ALA A 62 -21.56 12.67 -2.34
C ALA A 62 -20.85 13.91 -2.92
N SER A 63 -21.32 15.12 -2.60
CA SER A 63 -20.69 16.36 -3.05
C SER A 63 -19.27 16.52 -2.52
N ALA A 64 -18.98 16.07 -1.29
CA ALA A 64 -17.62 16.11 -0.73
C ALA A 64 -16.67 15.19 -1.49
N TRP A 65 -17.12 13.99 -1.86
CA TRP A 65 -16.34 13.06 -2.68
C TRP A 65 -16.14 13.58 -4.10
N GLN A 66 -17.15 14.16 -4.70
CA GLN A 66 -17.03 14.79 -6.01
C GLN A 66 -16.03 15.95 -6.01
N ALA A 67 -16.08 16.81 -4.99
CA ALA A 67 -15.14 17.91 -4.83
C ALA A 67 -13.70 17.40 -4.67
N PHE A 68 -13.49 16.34 -3.87
CA PHE A 68 -12.20 15.70 -3.70
C PHE A 68 -11.66 15.16 -5.03
N LEU A 69 -12.46 14.41 -5.79
CA LEU A 69 -12.06 13.86 -7.08
C LEU A 69 -11.74 14.96 -8.11
N LEU A 70 -12.49 16.03 -8.13
CA LEU A 70 -12.23 17.19 -8.99
C LEU A 70 -10.91 17.89 -8.63
N GLN A 71 -10.60 18.01 -7.33
CA GLN A 71 -9.36 18.63 -6.86
C GLN A 71 -8.12 17.79 -7.20
N LEU A 72 -8.25 16.48 -7.37
CA LEU A 72 -7.15 15.62 -7.81
C LEU A 72 -6.70 15.89 -9.25
N HIS A 73 -7.52 16.54 -10.07
CA HIS A 73 -7.19 16.78 -11.49
C HIS A 73 -6.71 15.52 -12.22
N GLY A 74 -7.41 14.41 -12.01
CA GLY A 74 -7.05 13.10 -12.57
C GLY A 74 -5.78 12.53 -11.93
N LYS A 75 -4.79 12.22 -12.74
CA LYS A 75 -3.53 11.58 -12.29
C LYS A 75 -2.49 12.56 -11.70
N ARG A 76 -2.80 13.84 -11.67
CA ARG A 76 -1.85 14.86 -11.18
C ARG A 76 -1.79 14.93 -9.67
N GLY A 77 -2.96 14.83 -9.04
CA GLY A 77 -3.07 14.96 -7.59
C GLY A 77 -2.67 13.68 -6.86
N THR A 78 -2.20 13.83 -5.64
CA THR A 78 -1.86 12.74 -4.74
C THR A 78 -2.66 12.85 -3.45
N PHE A 79 -2.89 11.72 -2.80
CA PHE A 79 -3.52 11.63 -1.48
C PHE A 79 -2.96 10.44 -0.73
N LEU A 80 -3.09 10.46 0.59
CA LEU A 80 -2.66 9.37 1.44
C LEU A 80 -3.84 8.44 1.70
N LEU A 81 -3.60 7.15 1.49
CA LEU A 81 -4.57 6.11 1.72
C LEU A 81 -3.88 4.93 2.41
N GLY A 82 -4.37 4.54 3.57
CA GLY A 82 -3.95 3.32 4.25
C GLY A 82 -4.95 2.20 4.00
N ASP A 83 -4.49 0.96 4.08
CA ASP A 83 -5.36 -0.21 4.02
C ASP A 83 -6.26 -0.24 5.27
N PRO A 84 -7.60 -0.16 5.13
CA PRO A 84 -8.51 -0.17 6.26
C PRO A 84 -8.49 -1.50 7.03
N ASP A 85 -8.13 -2.61 6.37
CA ASP A 85 -8.12 -3.94 6.97
C ASP A 85 -6.79 -4.23 7.69
N ALA A 86 -5.73 -3.47 7.37
CA ALA A 86 -4.40 -3.63 7.95
C ALA A 86 -3.97 -2.43 8.82
N LYS A 87 -4.91 -1.84 9.55
CA LYS A 87 -4.62 -0.70 10.44
C LYS A 87 -3.70 -1.04 11.59
N ASN A 88 -3.84 -2.24 12.11
CA ASN A 88 -3.04 -2.73 13.22
C ASN A 88 -2.14 -3.85 12.73
N PRO A 89 -0.84 -3.81 13.04
CA PRO A 89 0.04 -4.92 12.75
C PRO A 89 -0.42 -6.17 13.49
N ARG A 90 -0.18 -7.34 12.92
CA ARG A 90 -0.45 -8.64 13.56
C ARG A 90 0.56 -8.95 14.66
N GLY A 91 1.74 -8.34 14.56
CA GLY A 91 2.77 -8.42 15.58
C GLY A 91 2.53 -7.42 16.73
N ALA A 92 3.12 -7.67 17.87
CA ALA A 92 3.03 -6.80 19.04
C ALA A 92 4.12 -5.71 19.00
N VAL A 93 4.03 -4.76 18.07
CA VAL A 93 4.98 -3.65 18.00
C VAL A 93 4.59 -2.59 19.04
N ASN A 94 5.16 -2.68 20.24
CA ASN A 94 4.93 -1.70 21.32
C ASN A 94 6.10 -0.71 21.51
N ALA A 95 7.15 -0.78 20.69
CA ALA A 95 8.34 0.02 20.84
C ALA A 95 8.90 0.48 19.50
N THR A 96 9.72 1.51 19.52
CA THR A 96 10.49 1.92 18.34
C THR A 96 11.45 0.81 17.97
N VAL A 97 11.27 0.24 16.80
CA VAL A 97 12.13 -0.78 16.23
C VAL A 97 13.20 -0.08 15.39
N THR A 98 14.45 -0.39 15.64
CA THR A 98 15.59 0.15 14.88
C THR A 98 16.34 -1.00 14.20
N LEU A 99 17.09 -0.68 13.15
CA LEU A 99 17.99 -1.65 12.53
C LEU A 99 19.12 -2.00 13.51
N ALA A 100 19.40 -3.27 13.69
CA ALA A 100 20.53 -3.76 14.49
C ALA A 100 21.86 -3.58 13.77
N SER A 101 21.85 -3.64 12.44
CA SER A 101 23.01 -3.47 11.58
C SER A 101 22.61 -2.68 10.32
N THR A 102 23.61 -2.13 9.62
CA THR A 102 23.38 -1.47 8.34
C THR A 102 22.91 -2.50 7.31
N ALA A 103 21.76 -2.28 6.71
CA ALA A 103 21.28 -3.09 5.60
C ALA A 103 21.87 -2.55 4.29
N SER A 104 22.34 -3.46 3.43
CA SER A 104 22.82 -3.16 2.09
C SER A 104 21.69 -3.25 1.07
N ILE A 105 21.91 -2.68 -0.12
CA ILE A 105 20.99 -2.86 -1.24
C ILE A 105 20.97 -4.35 -1.59
N ASP A 106 19.78 -4.91 -1.82
CA ASP A 106 19.53 -6.33 -2.13
C ASP A 106 19.66 -7.30 -0.95
N ASP A 107 19.74 -6.82 0.29
CA ASP A 107 19.65 -7.69 1.45
C ASP A 107 18.22 -8.25 1.58
N TYR A 108 18.13 -9.57 1.62
CA TYR A 108 16.86 -10.28 1.84
C TYR A 108 16.54 -10.49 3.32
N GLN A 109 17.44 -10.13 4.20
CA GLN A 109 17.29 -10.27 5.64
C GLN A 109 17.68 -8.97 6.32
N ILE A 110 16.82 -8.51 7.21
CA ILE A 110 17.02 -7.30 8.00
C ILE A 110 16.98 -7.68 9.46
N ASP A 111 18.06 -7.39 10.18
CA ASP A 111 18.13 -7.60 11.62
C ASP A 111 17.56 -6.38 12.35
N LEU A 112 16.55 -6.62 13.19
CA LEU A 112 15.88 -5.59 13.96
C LEU A 112 16.30 -5.64 15.42
N ASN A 113 16.59 -4.47 15.98
CA ASN A 113 16.88 -4.30 17.39
C ASN A 113 15.69 -3.62 18.07
N SER A 114 15.19 -4.24 19.12
CA SER A 114 14.13 -3.67 19.95
C SER A 114 14.75 -3.19 21.26
N ALA A 115 14.56 -1.93 21.59
CA ALA A 115 15.02 -1.34 22.85
C ALA A 115 14.35 -1.94 24.10
N THR A 116 13.27 -2.66 23.92
CA THR A 116 12.55 -3.37 24.99
C THR A 116 12.56 -4.85 24.64
N GLN A 117 12.99 -5.70 25.56
CA GLN A 117 13.08 -7.17 25.41
C GLN A 117 11.71 -7.80 25.06
N LEU A 118 11.30 -7.63 23.83
CA LEU A 118 10.24 -8.42 23.23
C LEU A 118 10.89 -9.67 22.67
N SER A 119 10.36 -10.84 23.00
CA SER A 119 10.78 -12.06 22.36
C SER A 119 10.68 -11.86 20.85
N THR A 120 11.76 -12.07 20.14
CA THR A 120 11.96 -11.77 18.71
C THR A 120 10.92 -12.38 17.77
N SER A 121 10.11 -13.31 18.25
CA SER A 121 9.13 -14.05 17.45
C SER A 121 7.80 -13.33 17.21
N ASP A 122 7.51 -12.25 17.95
CA ASP A 122 6.18 -11.64 17.94
C ASP A 122 6.14 -10.17 17.51
N ILE A 123 7.29 -9.57 17.16
CA ILE A 123 7.37 -8.14 16.82
C ILE A 123 6.73 -7.87 15.46
N VAL A 124 7.09 -8.68 14.47
CA VAL A 124 6.59 -8.57 13.10
C VAL A 124 6.13 -9.96 12.65
N LYS A 125 4.93 -10.05 12.12
CA LYS A 125 4.37 -11.30 11.58
C LYS A 125 4.23 -11.22 10.08
N ALA A 126 4.27 -12.38 9.43
CA ALA A 126 4.05 -12.45 7.98
C ALA A 126 2.71 -11.78 7.61
N GLY A 127 2.76 -10.81 6.71
CA GLY A 127 1.63 -9.98 6.30
C GLY A 127 1.56 -8.61 6.96
N ASP A 128 2.47 -8.29 7.90
CA ASP A 128 2.61 -6.91 8.37
C ASP A 128 3.34 -6.07 7.32
N TYR A 129 2.90 -4.82 7.13
CA TYR A 129 3.60 -3.85 6.31
C TYR A 129 4.75 -3.24 7.13
N ILE A 130 5.92 -3.19 6.54
CA ILE A 130 7.14 -2.62 7.13
C ILE A 130 7.50 -1.35 6.37
#